data_25ebef339b379655144fcef7eb8e0e15
#
_entry.id   25ebef339b379655144fcef7eb8e0e15
#
_cell.length_a   1.000
_cell.length_b   1.000
_cell.length_c   1.000
_cell.angle_alpha   90.00
_cell.angle_beta   90.00
_cell.angle_gamma   90.00
#
_symmetry.space_group_name_H-M   'P 1'
#
loop_
_entity.id
_entity.type
_entity.pdbx_description
1 polymer ?
#
loop_
_entity_poly.entity_id
_entity_poly.type
_entity_poly.pdbx_seq_one_letter_code
_entity_poly.pdbx_strand_id
1 'polypeptide(L)'
;ITIHKLVKQDDNGTKEGNGLLDPSATGKPLAGATFTVEKLTSVDLTKQEGWEKLANYRKGKGDEKISANAAAIAAARADGTGTPVSMTTGDDGLATFNNLALGAYIVTETQTPAGYTGSRPFIITVPMTHPTELNNWVYDVHAYPKNAKVNVEKEVDDAQTPAVGSAISYTITADVPDGPDVDYYN
;
A
#
# COMPACT_ATOMS: atom_id res chain seq x y z
N ILE A 1 4.16 -7.70 11.53
CA ILE A 1 3.68 -6.55 10.71
C ILE A 1 2.18 -6.51 10.78
N THR A 2 1.60 -5.36 11.13
CA THR A 2 0.16 -5.14 11.10
C THR A 2 -0.17 -4.06 10.06
N ILE A 3 -0.98 -4.42 9.08
CA ILE A 3 -1.49 -3.49 8.07
C ILE A 3 -2.83 -2.95 8.57
N HIS A 4 -2.96 -1.62 8.63
CA HIS A 4 -4.20 -0.91 8.92
C HIS A 4 -4.72 -0.32 7.59
N LYS A 5 -5.63 -1.03 6.95
CA LYS A 5 -6.18 -0.60 5.66
C LYS A 5 -7.30 0.38 5.86
N LEU A 6 -7.13 1.58 5.30
CA LEU A 6 -8.07 2.68 5.44
C LEU A 6 -8.54 3.18 4.07
N VAL A 7 -9.75 3.74 4.03
CA VAL A 7 -10.22 4.51 2.88
C VAL A 7 -9.60 5.90 2.94
N LYS A 8 -9.01 6.36 1.83
CA LYS A 8 -8.52 7.73 1.69
C LYS A 8 -9.69 8.70 1.85
N GLN A 9 -9.50 9.74 2.65
CA GLN A 9 -10.42 10.87 2.79
C GLN A 9 -9.72 12.14 2.29
N ASP A 10 -10.47 13.10 1.77
CA ASP A 10 -9.92 14.29 1.10
C ASP A 10 -9.04 15.16 2.00
N ASP A 11 -9.24 15.09 3.32
CA ASP A 11 -8.50 15.86 4.33
C ASP A 11 -7.56 15.02 5.21
N ASN A 12 -7.33 13.77 4.85
CA ASN A 12 -6.34 12.92 5.52
C ASN A 12 -4.95 13.48 5.31
N GLY A 13 -4.58 14.43 6.13
CA GLY A 13 -3.32 15.13 6.08
C GLY A 13 -2.13 14.24 5.71
N THR A 14 -1.13 14.85 5.17
CA THR A 14 0.14 14.25 4.69
C THR A 14 1.00 13.65 5.81
N LYS A 15 0.40 13.15 6.90
CA LYS A 15 1.16 12.53 7.98
C LYS A 15 1.71 11.19 7.48
N GLU A 16 3.02 11.19 7.28
CA GLU A 16 3.75 9.98 6.90
C GLU A 16 3.71 8.97 8.05
N GLY A 17 3.44 7.71 7.73
CA GLY A 17 3.55 6.61 8.69
C GLY A 17 5.02 6.44 9.12
N ASN A 18 5.24 6.20 10.39
CA ASN A 18 6.58 6.03 10.96
C ASN A 18 6.83 4.60 11.47
N GLY A 19 5.97 3.65 11.08
CA GLY A 19 6.06 2.24 11.47
C GLY A 19 5.57 1.92 12.88
N LEU A 20 5.17 2.92 13.66
CA LEU A 20 4.58 2.74 15.00
C LEU A 20 3.06 2.69 14.91
N LEU A 21 2.43 2.12 15.95
CA LEU A 21 0.99 2.23 16.12
C LEU A 21 0.61 3.71 16.25
N ASP A 22 -0.23 4.19 15.35
CA ASP A 22 -0.77 5.54 15.37
C ASP A 22 -2.25 5.52 15.77
N PRO A 23 -2.58 5.76 17.04
CA PRO A 23 -3.97 5.80 17.50
C PRO A 23 -4.75 7.00 16.94
N SER A 24 -4.05 7.97 16.35
CA SER A 24 -4.67 9.14 15.70
C SER A 24 -4.90 8.94 14.19
N ALA A 25 -4.53 7.78 13.63
CA ALA A 25 -4.79 7.49 12.23
C ALA A 25 -6.30 7.55 11.94
N THR A 26 -6.69 8.45 11.05
CA THR A 26 -8.08 8.66 10.66
C THR A 26 -8.37 7.99 9.33
N GLY A 27 -9.59 7.55 9.15
CA GLY A 27 -10.07 6.90 7.95
C GLY A 27 -11.04 5.77 8.28
N LYS A 28 -11.92 5.47 7.35
CA LYS A 28 -12.82 4.32 7.50
C LYS A 28 -12.02 3.03 7.26
N PRO A 29 -12.06 2.04 8.17
CA PRO A 29 -11.49 0.73 7.90
C PRO A 29 -12.01 0.12 6.60
N LEU A 30 -11.15 -0.52 5.84
CA LEU A 30 -11.49 -1.17 4.58
C LEU A 30 -11.24 -2.68 4.65
N ALA A 31 -12.32 -3.45 4.70
CA ALA A 31 -12.29 -4.91 4.67
C ALA A 31 -12.07 -5.44 3.24
N GLY A 32 -11.61 -6.69 3.15
CA GLY A 32 -11.52 -7.43 1.89
C GLY A 32 -10.29 -7.11 1.02
N ALA A 33 -9.38 -6.25 1.49
CA ALA A 33 -8.10 -6.06 0.83
C ALA A 33 -7.14 -7.19 1.18
N THR A 34 -6.57 -7.88 0.19
CA THR A 34 -5.57 -8.92 0.43
C THR A 34 -4.17 -8.35 0.25
N PHE A 35 -3.36 -8.51 1.29
CA PHE A 35 -1.95 -8.17 1.28
C PHE A 35 -1.09 -9.41 1.26
N THR A 36 0.03 -9.33 0.57
CA THR A 36 1.06 -10.37 0.54
C THR A 36 2.38 -9.77 0.98
N VAL A 37 3.09 -10.48 1.87
CA VAL A 37 4.44 -10.15 2.30
C VAL A 37 5.43 -11.17 1.73
N GLU A 38 6.50 -10.67 1.11
CA GLU A 38 7.57 -11.47 0.50
C GLU A 38 8.90 -11.07 1.13
N LYS A 39 9.53 -11.99 1.88
CA LYS A 39 10.84 -11.72 2.47
C LYS A 39 11.91 -11.59 1.39
N LEU A 40 12.71 -10.53 1.40
CA LEU A 40 13.87 -10.38 0.54
C LEU A 40 15.00 -11.31 1.03
N THR A 41 15.29 -12.37 0.27
CA THR A 41 16.33 -13.36 0.63
C THR A 41 17.73 -12.83 0.37
N SER A 42 17.84 -11.83 -0.48
CA SER A 42 19.09 -11.17 -0.86
C SER A 42 19.52 -10.06 0.13
N VAL A 43 18.71 -9.75 1.15
CA VAL A 43 18.96 -8.70 2.14
C VAL A 43 19.17 -9.32 3.52
N ASP A 44 20.41 -9.31 3.99
CA ASP A 44 20.80 -9.76 5.33
C ASP A 44 21.01 -8.54 6.24
N LEU A 45 20.01 -8.22 7.07
CA LEU A 45 20.05 -7.05 7.96
C LEU A 45 21.04 -7.21 9.14
N THR A 46 21.71 -8.36 9.27
CA THR A 46 22.80 -8.54 10.25
C THR A 46 24.13 -8.00 9.72
N LYS A 47 24.18 -7.62 8.44
CA LYS A 47 25.38 -7.14 7.74
C LYS A 47 25.17 -5.74 7.16
N GLN A 48 26.23 -4.96 7.15
CA GLN A 48 26.26 -3.63 6.52
C GLN A 48 25.81 -3.67 5.06
N GLU A 49 26.30 -4.64 4.28
CA GLU A 49 25.99 -4.82 2.85
C GLU A 49 24.47 -5.02 2.62
N GLY A 50 23.77 -5.68 3.56
CA GLY A 50 22.32 -5.85 3.49
C GLY A 50 21.59 -4.52 3.62
N TRP A 51 22.02 -3.65 4.53
CA TRP A 51 21.45 -2.30 4.67
C TRP A 51 21.76 -1.41 3.47
N GLU A 52 22.95 -1.49 2.91
CA GLU A 52 23.33 -0.77 1.69
C GLU A 52 22.49 -1.22 0.50
N LYS A 53 22.27 -2.53 0.36
CA LYS A 53 21.41 -3.10 -0.67
C LYS A 53 19.98 -2.64 -0.52
N LEU A 54 19.44 -2.65 0.71
CA LEU A 54 18.10 -2.14 1.02
C LEU A 54 17.96 -0.66 0.67
N ALA A 55 18.98 0.15 1.02
CA ALA A 55 19.00 1.56 0.68
C ALA A 55 18.97 1.80 -0.84
N ASN A 56 19.62 0.93 -1.64
CA ASN A 56 19.60 1.03 -3.10
C ASN A 56 18.19 0.75 -3.68
N TYR A 57 17.41 -0.15 -3.08
CA TYR A 57 16.01 -0.35 -3.49
C TYR A 57 15.11 0.83 -3.13
N ARG A 58 15.48 1.62 -2.11
CA ARG A 58 14.76 2.82 -1.67
C ARG A 58 15.19 4.09 -2.39
N LYS A 59 16.35 4.11 -3.05
CA LYS A 59 16.81 5.25 -3.85
C LYS A 59 16.00 5.31 -5.14
N GLY A 60 14.95 6.12 -5.15
CA GLY A 60 14.28 6.54 -6.37
C GLY A 60 15.22 7.40 -7.23
N LYS A 61 15.06 7.42 -8.55
CA LYS A 61 15.69 8.41 -9.41
C LYS A 61 14.88 9.71 -9.28
N GLY A 62 15.49 10.76 -8.72
CA GLY A 62 14.91 12.10 -8.60
C GLY A 62 14.41 12.41 -7.19
N ASP A 63 13.74 13.55 -7.04
CA ASP A 63 13.14 14.05 -5.78
C ASP A 63 11.93 13.21 -5.28
N GLU A 64 11.68 12.09 -5.92
CA GLU A 64 10.63 11.19 -5.52
C GLU A 64 11.04 10.49 -4.22
N LYS A 65 10.51 10.95 -3.11
CA LYS A 65 10.51 10.29 -1.80
C LYS A 65 9.70 8.97 -1.83
N ILE A 66 9.71 8.26 -2.95
CA ILE A 66 8.96 7.04 -3.14
C ILE A 66 9.78 5.90 -2.58
N SER A 67 9.34 5.35 -1.47
CA SER A 67 10.00 4.25 -0.76
C SER A 67 10.22 2.99 -1.59
N ALA A 68 9.53 2.84 -2.70
CA ALA A 68 9.82 1.89 -3.75
C ALA A 68 8.99 2.23 -5.00
N ASN A 69 9.62 2.68 -6.07
CA ASN A 69 8.97 2.71 -7.37
C ASN A 69 8.84 1.28 -7.92
N ALA A 70 8.01 1.07 -8.93
CA ALA A 70 7.78 -0.25 -9.52
C ALA A 70 9.10 -0.92 -9.98
N ALA A 71 10.07 -0.14 -10.47
CA ALA A 71 11.36 -0.65 -10.90
C ALA A 71 12.20 -1.17 -9.73
N ALA A 72 12.20 -0.47 -8.59
CA ALA A 72 12.92 -0.91 -7.39
C ALA A 72 12.30 -2.19 -6.82
N ILE A 73 10.98 -2.30 -6.79
CA ILE A 73 10.29 -3.53 -6.37
C ILE A 73 10.60 -4.68 -7.33
N ALA A 74 10.59 -4.45 -8.65
CA ALA A 74 10.95 -5.46 -9.63
C ALA A 74 12.41 -5.95 -9.47
N ALA A 75 13.35 -5.02 -9.24
CA ALA A 75 14.74 -5.35 -8.97
C ALA A 75 14.90 -6.16 -7.68
N ALA A 76 14.23 -5.75 -6.60
CA ALA A 76 14.26 -6.47 -5.34
C ALA A 76 13.70 -7.90 -5.47
N ARG A 77 12.63 -8.10 -6.23
CA ARG A 77 12.09 -9.43 -6.54
C ARG A 77 13.04 -10.27 -7.38
N ALA A 78 13.67 -9.68 -8.40
CA ALA A 78 14.62 -10.36 -9.27
C ALA A 78 15.86 -10.87 -8.49
N ASP A 79 16.25 -10.15 -7.44
CA ASP A 79 17.36 -10.53 -6.55
C ASP A 79 17.00 -11.68 -5.59
N GLY A 80 15.72 -12.02 -5.49
CA GLY A 80 15.20 -13.19 -4.78
C GLY A 80 14.29 -12.86 -3.60
N THR A 81 13.17 -13.57 -3.56
CA THR A 81 12.19 -13.52 -2.46
C THR A 81 11.93 -14.91 -1.89
N GLY A 82 11.52 -14.94 -0.63
CA GLY A 82 11.00 -16.14 0.03
C GLY A 82 9.56 -16.45 -0.38
N THR A 83 9.02 -17.51 0.21
CA THR A 83 7.62 -17.89 0.00
C THR A 83 6.67 -16.78 0.46
N PRO A 84 5.77 -16.30 -0.41
CA PRO A 84 4.79 -15.28 -0.05
C PRO A 84 3.83 -15.76 1.04
N VAL A 85 3.48 -14.85 1.96
CA VAL A 85 2.43 -15.06 2.96
C VAL A 85 1.36 -14.02 2.73
N SER A 86 0.10 -14.44 2.65
CA SER A 86 -1.03 -13.55 2.35
C SER A 86 -2.03 -13.49 3.50
N MET A 87 -2.58 -12.30 3.75
CA MET A 87 -3.64 -12.03 4.72
C MET A 87 -4.65 -11.06 4.12
N THR A 88 -5.92 -11.27 4.44
CA THR A 88 -7.00 -10.37 3.99
C THR A 88 -7.50 -9.54 5.18
N THR A 89 -7.76 -8.27 4.96
CA THR A 89 -8.25 -7.37 6.01
C THR A 89 -9.67 -7.74 6.45
N GLY A 90 -9.87 -7.79 7.78
CA GLY A 90 -11.17 -7.96 8.40
C GLY A 90 -12.02 -6.68 8.38
N ASP A 91 -13.17 -6.71 9.05
CA ASP A 91 -14.09 -5.56 9.16
C ASP A 91 -13.46 -4.37 9.90
N ASP A 92 -12.44 -4.63 10.71
CA ASP A 92 -11.60 -3.64 11.39
C ASP A 92 -10.52 -3.04 10.48
N GLY A 93 -10.40 -3.50 9.23
CA GLY A 93 -9.39 -3.08 8.28
C GLY A 93 -7.98 -3.64 8.58
N LEU A 94 -7.85 -4.63 9.48
CA LEU A 94 -6.55 -5.15 9.88
C LEU A 94 -6.18 -6.43 9.11
N ALA A 95 -4.91 -6.51 8.71
CA ALA A 95 -4.26 -7.74 8.27
C ALA A 95 -2.93 -7.89 9.03
N THR A 96 -2.84 -8.91 9.89
CA THR A 96 -1.69 -9.10 10.79
C THR A 96 -0.87 -10.31 10.37
N PHE A 97 0.42 -10.08 10.13
CA PHE A 97 1.42 -11.09 9.82
C PHE A 97 2.28 -11.34 11.05
N ASN A 98 2.04 -12.48 11.72
CA ASN A 98 2.74 -12.88 12.92
C ASN A 98 3.95 -13.77 12.61
N ASN A 99 4.88 -13.84 13.55
CA ASN A 99 6.05 -14.74 13.51
C ASN A 99 6.92 -14.59 12.27
N LEU A 100 7.00 -13.39 11.72
CA LEU A 100 7.91 -13.11 10.62
C LEU A 100 9.36 -13.14 11.12
N ALA A 101 10.23 -13.82 10.37
CA ALA A 101 11.67 -13.80 10.64
C ALA A 101 12.25 -12.40 10.44
N LEU A 102 13.34 -12.09 11.12
CA LEU A 102 14.06 -10.83 10.89
C LEU A 102 14.44 -10.67 9.43
N GLY A 103 14.22 -9.48 8.86
CA GLY A 103 14.56 -9.20 7.46
C GLY A 103 13.77 -8.04 6.87
N ALA A 104 14.00 -7.82 5.58
CA ALA A 104 13.23 -6.88 4.76
C ALA A 104 12.14 -7.62 3.99
N TYR A 105 11.00 -6.97 3.81
CA TYR A 105 9.81 -7.54 3.18
C TYR A 105 9.24 -6.59 2.15
N ILE A 106 8.89 -7.10 0.97
CA ILE A 106 7.98 -6.41 0.04
C ILE A 106 6.56 -6.68 0.51
N VAL A 107 5.80 -5.62 0.71
CA VAL A 107 4.36 -5.66 1.00
C VAL A 107 3.61 -5.24 -0.26
N THR A 108 2.68 -6.05 -0.71
CA THR A 108 1.89 -5.79 -1.92
C THR A 108 0.41 -6.00 -1.63
N GLU A 109 -0.44 -5.06 -2.00
CA GLU A 109 -1.87 -5.30 -2.08
C GLU A 109 -2.16 -6.08 -3.36
N THR A 110 -2.43 -7.39 -3.21
CA THR A 110 -2.63 -8.32 -4.34
C THR A 110 -4.08 -8.42 -4.76
N GLN A 111 -5.01 -8.03 -3.88
CA GLN A 111 -6.43 -7.93 -4.19
C GLN A 111 -7.00 -6.67 -3.55
N THR A 112 -7.58 -5.83 -4.39
CA THR A 112 -8.25 -4.58 -3.97
C THR A 112 -9.75 -4.81 -3.92
N PRO A 113 -10.46 -4.32 -2.90
CA PRO A 113 -11.92 -4.36 -2.85
C PRO A 113 -12.55 -3.59 -4.01
N ALA A 114 -13.71 -4.08 -4.50
CA ALA A 114 -14.42 -3.44 -5.61
C ALA A 114 -14.78 -1.98 -5.28
N GLY A 115 -14.59 -1.08 -6.25
CA GLY A 115 -14.84 0.34 -6.10
C GLY A 115 -13.71 1.14 -5.46
N TYR A 116 -12.54 0.56 -5.34
CA TYR A 116 -11.35 1.23 -4.81
C TYR A 116 -10.13 1.02 -5.71
N THR A 117 -9.14 1.93 -5.63
CA THR A 117 -7.81 1.75 -6.22
C THR A 117 -6.88 1.14 -5.20
N GLY A 118 -6.04 0.19 -5.62
CA GLY A 118 -5.06 -0.46 -4.74
C GLY A 118 -3.92 0.47 -4.33
N SER A 119 -3.30 0.18 -3.19
CA SER A 119 -2.07 0.83 -2.76
C SER A 119 -0.85 0.33 -3.54
N ARG A 120 0.17 1.17 -3.67
CA ARG A 120 1.45 0.74 -4.26
C ARG A 120 2.17 -0.23 -3.32
N PRO A 121 2.96 -1.16 -3.87
CA PRO A 121 3.83 -2.00 -3.04
C PRO A 121 4.93 -1.15 -2.38
N PHE A 122 5.36 -1.57 -1.19
CA PHE A 122 6.41 -0.90 -0.42
C PHE A 122 7.32 -1.92 0.27
N ILE A 123 8.47 -1.46 0.75
CA ILE A 123 9.42 -2.30 1.48
C ILE A 123 9.47 -1.87 2.94
N ILE A 124 9.35 -2.84 3.83
CA ILE A 124 9.38 -2.67 5.29
C ILE A 124 10.40 -3.63 5.90
N THR A 125 10.98 -3.27 7.04
CA THR A 125 11.92 -4.14 7.78
C THR A 125 11.33 -4.59 9.11
N VAL A 126 11.70 -5.79 9.52
CA VAL A 126 11.43 -6.33 10.87
C VAL A 126 12.76 -6.80 11.43
N PRO A 127 13.28 -6.17 12.49
CA PRO A 127 12.80 -4.94 13.07
C PRO A 127 13.09 -3.73 12.19
N MET A 128 12.44 -2.62 12.53
CA MET A 128 12.83 -1.31 12.02
C MET A 128 13.48 -0.48 13.14
N THR A 129 14.27 0.53 12.78
CA THR A 129 14.81 1.48 13.73
C THR A 129 13.69 2.39 14.23
N HIS A 130 13.61 2.61 15.55
CA HIS A 130 12.63 3.54 16.10
C HIS A 130 12.88 4.97 15.57
N PRO A 131 11.85 5.69 15.10
CA PRO A 131 12.04 6.94 14.33
C PRO A 131 12.63 8.09 15.16
N THR A 132 12.45 8.08 16.48
CA THR A 132 12.98 9.12 17.39
C THR A 132 14.01 8.60 18.38
N GLU A 133 13.93 7.32 18.75
CA GLU A 133 14.85 6.66 19.67
C GLU A 133 15.78 5.71 18.92
N LEU A 134 16.76 6.27 18.21
CA LEU A 134 17.58 5.57 17.20
C LEU A 134 18.32 4.31 17.71
N ASN A 135 18.43 4.13 19.02
CA ASN A 135 19.03 2.93 19.62
C ASN A 135 17.99 1.82 19.92
N ASN A 136 16.71 2.08 19.67
CA ASN A 136 15.64 1.14 19.90
C ASN A 136 15.15 0.51 18.61
N TRP A 137 14.80 -0.77 18.70
CA TRP A 137 14.26 -1.55 17.58
C TRP A 137 12.77 -1.79 17.77
N VAL A 138 12.02 -1.60 16.69
CA VAL A 138 10.56 -1.85 16.63
C VAL A 138 10.34 -3.17 15.92
N TYR A 139 9.77 -4.13 16.64
CA TYR A 139 9.41 -5.46 16.10
C TYR A 139 7.94 -5.53 15.70
N ASP A 140 7.08 -4.78 16.39
CA ASP A 140 5.67 -4.64 16.03
C ASP A 140 5.52 -3.43 15.10
N VAL A 141 5.60 -3.71 13.81
CA VAL A 141 5.66 -2.67 12.78
C VAL A 141 4.28 -2.49 12.17
N HIS A 142 3.79 -1.24 12.16
CA HIS A 142 2.47 -0.87 11.67
C HIS A 142 2.55 -0.07 10.36
N ALA A 143 1.69 -0.42 9.40
CA ALA A 143 1.58 0.24 8.11
C ALA A 143 0.13 0.67 7.84
N TYR A 144 -0.06 1.86 7.24
CA TYR A 144 -1.37 2.49 7.02
C TYR A 144 -1.62 2.80 5.53
N PRO A 145 -1.63 1.79 4.63
CA PRO A 145 -1.92 2.03 3.23
C PRO A 145 -3.39 2.44 3.06
N LYS A 146 -3.62 3.47 2.22
CA LYS A 146 -4.95 4.01 1.95
C LYS A 146 -5.36 3.73 0.52
N ASN A 147 -6.64 3.39 0.31
CA ASN A 147 -7.23 3.25 -1.02
C ASN A 147 -8.19 4.40 -1.30
N ALA A 148 -8.06 4.99 -2.50
CA ALA A 148 -9.02 5.96 -2.97
C ALA A 148 -10.27 5.26 -3.50
N LYS A 149 -11.44 5.83 -3.19
CA LYS A 149 -12.71 5.36 -3.76
C LYS A 149 -12.79 5.78 -5.22
N VAL A 150 -13.22 4.88 -6.08
CA VAL A 150 -13.53 5.17 -7.49
C VAL A 150 -15.04 5.34 -7.62
N ASN A 151 -15.48 6.51 -8.04
CA ASN A 151 -16.87 6.73 -8.39
C ASN A 151 -17.03 6.54 -9.90
N VAL A 152 -18.02 5.76 -10.29
CA VAL A 152 -18.45 5.60 -11.68
C VAL A 152 -19.94 5.96 -11.73
N GLU A 153 -20.25 6.99 -12.46
CA GLU A 153 -21.63 7.41 -12.70
C GLU A 153 -22.02 7.07 -14.13
N LYS A 154 -23.21 6.52 -14.31
CA LYS A 154 -23.80 6.27 -15.62
C LYS A 154 -25.13 7.01 -15.70
N GLU A 155 -25.17 7.96 -16.60
CA GLU A 155 -26.39 8.71 -16.91
C GLU A 155 -26.96 8.24 -18.25
N VAL A 156 -28.28 8.16 -18.33
CA VAL A 156 -29.01 7.91 -19.55
C VAL A 156 -29.61 9.24 -20.00
N ASP A 157 -29.33 9.66 -21.21
CA ASP A 157 -30.05 10.79 -21.81
C ASP A 157 -31.37 10.27 -22.39
N ASP A 158 -32.41 10.29 -21.55
CA ASP A 158 -33.80 9.91 -21.89
C ASP A 158 -34.74 11.11 -22.11
N ALA A 159 -34.15 12.30 -22.30
CA ALA A 159 -34.91 13.55 -22.48
C ALA A 159 -35.89 13.50 -23.64
N GLN A 160 -35.80 12.52 -24.50
CA GLN A 160 -36.81 12.19 -25.52
C GLN A 160 -37.11 10.70 -25.44
N THR A 161 -38.40 10.35 -25.23
CA THR A 161 -38.85 8.95 -25.28
C THR A 161 -38.49 8.38 -26.64
N PRO A 162 -37.46 7.50 -26.76
CA PRO A 162 -37.04 7.05 -28.06
C PRO A 162 -38.09 6.16 -28.69
N ALA A 163 -38.42 6.39 -29.96
CA ALA A 163 -39.23 5.48 -30.74
C ALA A 163 -38.46 4.14 -30.90
N VAL A 164 -39.20 3.06 -31.13
CA VAL A 164 -38.59 1.73 -31.38
C VAL A 164 -37.60 1.84 -32.54
N GLY A 165 -36.32 1.54 -32.25
CA GLY A 165 -35.23 1.60 -33.23
C GLY A 165 -34.36 2.88 -33.13
N SER A 166 -34.65 3.80 -32.20
CA SER A 166 -33.80 4.98 -31.93
C SER A 166 -32.58 4.60 -31.13
N ALA A 167 -31.47 5.32 -31.35
CA ALA A 167 -30.26 5.19 -30.55
C ALA A 167 -30.50 5.79 -29.14
N ILE A 168 -30.03 5.11 -28.12
CA ILE A 168 -30.01 5.59 -26.74
C ILE A 168 -28.57 6.01 -26.42
N SER A 169 -28.38 7.25 -25.98
CA SER A 169 -27.08 7.77 -25.56
C SER A 169 -26.87 7.55 -24.06
N TYR A 170 -25.68 7.10 -23.71
CA TYR A 170 -25.25 6.96 -22.33
C TYR A 170 -23.99 7.79 -22.13
N THR A 171 -23.93 8.53 -21.03
CA THR A 171 -22.73 9.16 -20.53
C THR A 171 -22.23 8.35 -19.35
N ILE A 172 -20.98 7.90 -19.44
CA ILE A 172 -20.29 7.23 -18.35
C ILE A 172 -19.19 8.17 -17.89
N THR A 173 -19.30 8.66 -16.66
CA THR A 173 -18.28 9.48 -16.00
C THR A 173 -17.58 8.62 -14.96
N ALA A 174 -16.27 8.53 -15.04
CA ALA A 174 -15.46 7.86 -14.05
C ALA A 174 -14.45 8.86 -13.47
N ASP A 175 -14.41 8.97 -12.15
CA ASP A 175 -13.33 9.68 -11.48
C ASP A 175 -12.05 8.88 -11.68
N VAL A 176 -11.03 9.52 -12.23
CA VAL A 176 -9.67 8.98 -12.20
C VAL A 176 -9.02 9.53 -10.93
N PRO A 177 -8.92 8.75 -9.86
CA PRO A 177 -8.25 9.23 -8.66
C PRO A 177 -6.79 9.53 -9.02
N ASP A 178 -6.27 10.63 -8.49
CA ASP A 178 -4.82 10.84 -8.46
C ASP A 178 -4.16 9.57 -7.98
N GLY A 179 -3.05 9.18 -8.62
CA GLY A 179 -2.43 7.88 -8.39
C GLY A 179 -2.33 7.53 -6.91
N PRO A 180 -2.22 6.25 -6.54
CA PRO A 180 -2.28 5.83 -5.16
C PRO A 180 -1.30 6.64 -4.32
N ASP A 181 -1.83 7.41 -3.35
CA ASP A 181 -1.01 8.06 -2.34
C ASP A 181 -0.36 6.97 -1.51
N VAL A 182 0.95 7.00 -1.49
CA VAL A 182 1.75 6.19 -0.60
C VAL A 182 2.18 7.09 0.54
N ASP A 183 1.57 6.91 1.70
CA ASP A 183 2.13 7.45 2.93
C ASP A 183 3.42 6.69 3.20
N TYR A 184 4.55 7.39 3.11
CA TYR A 184 5.89 6.81 3.18
C TYR A 184 6.28 6.47 4.61
N TYR A 185 7.00 5.36 4.72
CA TYR A 185 7.76 4.99 5.89
C TYR A 185 9.23 5.34 5.62
N ASN A 186 9.77 6.26 6.38
CA ASN A 186 11.20 6.50 6.44
C ASN A 186 11.87 5.53 7.39
#